data_af58cd8f72a8a2f8385fae788f53888c
#
_entry.id   af58cd8f72a8a2f8385fae788f53888c
#
_cell.length_a   1.000
_cell.length_b   1.000
_cell.length_c   1.000
_cell.angle_alpha   90.00
_cell.angle_beta   90.00
_cell.angle_gamma   90.00
#
_symmetry.space_group_name_H-M   'P 1'
#
loop_
_entity.id
_entity.type
_entity.pdbx_description
1 polymer ?
#
loop_
_entity_poly.entity_id
_entity_poly.type
_entity_poly.pdbx_seq_one_letter_code
_entity_poly.pdbx_strand_id
1 'polypeptide(L)'
;KLLAEKYTSQITSKINVSRSDVENFYKNHINDIPFFPTLYKARHILIEIKPTEETLNNTYKKSLKIKEYINNGLPFDDAAKKYSDDPGSKDVGGNLGFVSRGVFVKEFEKAAFTMEKNILSDPIKTQYGYHLIKVLDKAGDKINVKHILIQNKLSDNDKKAAYEKINNIKNEITSIEQFFIKAEEHSNDITNNLNGGLLGMIDINNYQIKEISNSIKSLKTNTISNPILT
;
A
#
# COMPACT_ATOMS: atom_id res chain seq x y z
N LYS A 1 -56.00 -0.45 0.82
CA LYS A 1 -54.73 -0.78 1.50
C LYS A 1 -54.96 -1.15 2.95
N LEU A 2 -55.57 -0.26 3.77
CA LEU A 2 -55.85 -0.50 5.20
C LEU A 2 -56.73 -1.75 5.49
N LEU A 3 -57.73 -2.04 4.65
CA LEU A 3 -58.61 -3.20 4.80
C LEU A 3 -57.86 -4.53 4.54
N ALA A 4 -56.98 -4.56 3.56
CA ALA A 4 -56.15 -5.71 3.27
C ALA A 4 -55.18 -6.02 4.41
N GLU A 5 -54.49 -4.95 4.93
CA GLU A 5 -53.56 -5.05 6.06
C GLU A 5 -54.27 -5.55 7.33
N LYS A 6 -55.46 -5.05 7.61
CA LYS A 6 -56.28 -5.49 8.77
C LYS A 6 -56.76 -6.94 8.64
N TYR A 7 -57.14 -7.36 7.43
CA TYR A 7 -57.55 -8.72 7.16
C TYR A 7 -56.35 -9.71 7.24
N THR A 8 -55.23 -9.33 6.69
CA THR A 8 -53.98 -10.09 6.80
C THR A 8 -53.55 -10.24 8.27
N SER A 9 -53.56 -9.19 9.03
CA SER A 9 -53.22 -9.21 10.45
C SER A 9 -54.17 -10.12 11.26
N GLN A 10 -55.48 -10.14 10.96
CA GLN A 10 -56.42 -11.03 11.63
C GLN A 10 -56.20 -12.52 11.30
N ILE A 11 -55.73 -12.85 10.09
CA ILE A 11 -55.40 -14.22 9.71
C ILE A 11 -54.07 -14.61 10.35
N THR A 12 -53.02 -13.80 10.24
CA THR A 12 -51.69 -14.10 10.78
C THR A 12 -51.67 -14.23 12.30
N SER A 13 -52.55 -13.46 13.03
CA SER A 13 -52.65 -13.55 14.50
C SER A 13 -53.19 -14.88 15.00
N LYS A 14 -53.82 -15.67 14.12
CA LYS A 14 -54.34 -17.03 14.43
C LYS A 14 -53.38 -18.15 14.11
N ILE A 15 -52.25 -17.81 13.45
CA ILE A 15 -51.22 -18.83 13.07
C ILE A 15 -50.30 -18.99 14.27
N ASN A 16 -50.38 -20.14 14.92
CA ASN A 16 -49.41 -20.57 15.92
C ASN A 16 -48.36 -21.46 15.26
N VAL A 17 -47.11 -20.96 15.22
CA VAL A 17 -45.98 -21.76 14.70
C VAL A 17 -45.30 -22.41 15.88
N SER A 18 -45.36 -23.72 15.95
CA SER A 18 -44.66 -24.50 16.98
C SER A 18 -43.17 -24.67 16.61
N ARG A 19 -42.35 -25.00 17.60
CA ARG A 19 -40.94 -25.34 17.36
C ARG A 19 -40.78 -26.50 16.36
N SER A 20 -41.70 -27.50 16.43
CA SER A 20 -41.73 -28.63 15.50
C SER A 20 -42.01 -28.20 14.05
N ASP A 21 -42.89 -27.18 13.86
CA ASP A 21 -43.17 -26.65 12.53
C ASP A 21 -41.93 -25.97 11.94
N VAL A 22 -41.21 -25.22 12.75
CA VAL A 22 -39.95 -24.58 12.34
C VAL A 22 -38.87 -25.62 11.99
N GLU A 23 -38.71 -26.65 12.82
CA GLU A 23 -37.76 -27.74 12.57
C GLU A 23 -38.09 -28.51 11.30
N ASN A 24 -39.37 -28.81 11.06
CA ASN A 24 -39.83 -29.50 9.85
C ASN A 24 -39.67 -28.63 8.61
N PHE A 25 -40.01 -27.34 8.69
CA PHE A 25 -39.79 -26.40 7.60
C PHE A 25 -38.29 -26.31 7.23
N TYR A 26 -37.43 -26.16 8.23
CA TYR A 26 -35.98 -26.13 8.02
C TYR A 26 -35.47 -27.39 7.32
N LYS A 27 -35.86 -28.59 7.79
CA LYS A 27 -35.46 -29.86 7.17
C LYS A 27 -35.89 -30.00 5.72
N ASN A 28 -37.11 -29.54 5.41
CA ASN A 28 -37.67 -29.68 4.07
C ASN A 28 -37.19 -28.62 3.08
N HIS A 29 -36.70 -27.47 3.57
CA HIS A 29 -36.33 -26.33 2.75
C HIS A 29 -34.87 -25.90 2.94
N ILE A 30 -34.03 -26.82 3.46
CA ILE A 30 -32.63 -26.49 3.77
C ILE A 30 -31.84 -25.98 2.55
N ASN A 31 -32.20 -26.45 1.35
CA ASN A 31 -31.59 -26.03 0.09
C ASN A 31 -32.09 -24.65 -0.40
N ASP A 32 -33.25 -24.20 0.10
CA ASP A 32 -33.86 -22.92 -0.26
C ASP A 32 -33.46 -21.80 0.73
N ILE A 33 -32.89 -22.19 1.87
CA ILE A 33 -32.44 -21.21 2.90
C ILE A 33 -31.10 -20.61 2.49
N PRO A 34 -30.99 -19.29 2.42
CA PRO A 34 -29.71 -18.66 2.08
C PRO A 34 -28.61 -19.09 3.05
N PHE A 35 -27.52 -19.62 2.50
CA PHE A 35 -26.33 -19.91 3.30
C PHE A 35 -25.66 -18.60 3.72
N PHE A 36 -25.62 -18.36 5.02
CA PHE A 36 -24.84 -17.26 5.57
C PHE A 36 -23.42 -17.74 5.84
N PRO A 37 -22.41 -17.15 5.18
CA PRO A 37 -21.02 -17.54 5.41
C PRO A 37 -20.61 -17.23 6.85
N THR A 38 -19.71 -18.05 7.40
CA THR A 38 -19.08 -17.74 8.67
C THR A 38 -18.22 -16.48 8.51
N LEU A 39 -18.52 -15.45 9.30
CA LEU A 39 -17.76 -14.21 9.32
C LEU A 39 -16.77 -14.20 10.48
N TYR A 40 -15.57 -13.70 10.20
CA TYR A 40 -14.49 -13.59 11.17
C TYR A 40 -14.22 -12.13 11.48
N LYS A 41 -14.26 -11.76 12.76
CA LYS A 41 -13.80 -10.44 13.20
C LYS A 41 -12.27 -10.47 13.28
N ALA A 42 -11.60 -9.89 12.30
CA ALA A 42 -10.17 -9.91 12.19
C ALA A 42 -9.54 -8.54 12.44
N ARG A 43 -8.28 -8.57 12.87
CA ARG A 43 -7.42 -7.41 13.06
C ARG A 43 -6.06 -7.67 12.46
N HIS A 44 -5.35 -6.61 12.05
CA HIS A 44 -3.98 -6.72 11.57
C HIS A 44 -3.08 -5.58 12.05
N ILE A 45 -1.79 -5.82 11.97
CA ILE A 45 -0.75 -4.80 12.02
C ILE A 45 0.00 -4.88 10.70
N LEU A 46 -0.03 -3.82 9.92
CA LEU A 46 0.67 -3.72 8.63
C LEU A 46 2.03 -3.06 8.83
N ILE A 47 3.09 -3.71 8.40
CA ILE A 47 4.43 -3.11 8.30
C ILE A 47 4.83 -3.06 6.82
N GLU A 48 4.97 -1.86 6.29
CA GLU A 48 5.47 -1.65 4.93
C GLU A 48 6.96 -2.00 4.84
N ILE A 49 7.33 -2.67 3.75
CA ILE A 49 8.74 -2.88 3.42
C ILE A 49 9.30 -1.57 2.89
N LYS A 50 10.24 -0.97 3.63
CA LYS A 50 10.91 0.29 3.25
C LYS A 50 12.38 0.03 2.97
N PRO A 51 13.00 0.82 2.06
CA PRO A 51 14.44 0.75 1.83
C PRO A 51 15.20 1.00 3.13
N THR A 52 16.12 0.10 3.47
CA THR A 52 17.08 0.29 4.56
C THR A 52 18.13 1.34 4.16
N GLU A 53 18.90 1.82 5.14
CA GLU A 53 20.04 2.74 4.89
C GLU A 53 21.05 2.13 3.91
N GLU A 54 21.25 0.82 3.91
CA GLU A 54 22.08 0.14 2.95
C GLU A 54 21.55 0.30 1.52
N THR A 55 20.26 0.04 1.30
CA THR A 55 19.60 0.22 0.00
C THR A 55 19.65 1.67 -0.46
N LEU A 56 19.39 2.63 0.43
CA LEU A 56 19.49 4.06 0.14
C LEU A 56 20.90 4.45 -0.26
N ASN A 57 21.93 4.01 0.47
CA ASN A 57 23.33 4.29 0.18
C ASN A 57 23.78 3.67 -1.15
N ASN A 58 23.34 2.46 -1.46
CA ASN A 58 23.67 1.79 -2.71
C ASN A 58 23.05 2.54 -3.90
N THR A 59 21.81 3.01 -3.77
CA THR A 59 21.13 3.82 -4.80
C THR A 59 21.82 5.18 -4.97
N TYR A 60 22.20 5.84 -3.86
CA TYR A 60 22.96 7.08 -3.91
C TYR A 60 24.31 6.93 -4.61
N LYS A 61 25.10 5.90 -4.24
CA LYS A 61 26.39 5.59 -4.91
C LYS A 61 26.21 5.32 -6.40
N LYS A 62 25.14 4.60 -6.78
CA LYS A 62 24.80 4.38 -8.19
C LYS A 62 24.52 5.69 -8.92
N SER A 63 23.79 6.61 -8.30
CA SER A 63 23.47 7.91 -8.89
C SER A 63 24.73 8.79 -9.06
N LEU A 64 25.64 8.78 -8.08
CA LEU A 64 26.94 9.46 -8.20
C LEU A 64 27.79 8.91 -9.35
N LYS A 65 27.82 7.59 -9.52
CA LYS A 65 28.55 6.94 -10.61
C LYS A 65 27.97 7.32 -11.98
N ILE A 66 26.65 7.42 -12.10
CA ILE A 66 26.01 7.88 -13.35
C ILE A 66 26.35 9.35 -13.61
N LYS A 67 26.33 10.21 -12.57
CA LYS A 67 26.77 11.62 -12.69
C LYS A 67 28.20 11.70 -13.19
N GLU A 68 29.10 10.88 -12.65
CA GLU A 68 30.50 10.80 -13.09
C GLU A 68 30.60 10.41 -14.58
N TYR A 69 29.85 9.42 -15.05
CA TYR A 69 29.84 9.04 -16.47
C TYR A 69 29.41 10.21 -17.37
N ILE A 70 28.39 10.98 -16.95
CA ILE A 70 27.95 12.15 -17.70
C ILE A 70 29.02 13.24 -17.72
N ASN A 71 29.66 13.52 -16.59
CA ASN A 71 30.75 14.48 -16.49
C ASN A 71 31.97 14.07 -17.33
N ASN A 72 32.20 12.77 -17.51
CA ASN A 72 33.25 12.21 -18.34
C ASN A 72 32.87 12.08 -19.83
N GLY A 73 31.76 12.69 -20.26
CA GLY A 73 31.39 12.83 -21.68
C GLY A 73 30.27 11.88 -22.16
N LEU A 74 29.66 11.06 -21.28
CA LEU A 74 28.48 10.31 -21.70
C LEU A 74 27.30 11.30 -21.89
N PRO A 75 26.66 11.35 -23.08
CA PRO A 75 25.53 12.23 -23.29
C PRO A 75 24.39 11.94 -22.28
N PHE A 76 23.78 13.00 -21.74
CA PHE A 76 22.70 12.86 -20.75
C PHE A 76 21.55 11.97 -21.27
N ASP A 77 21.20 12.12 -22.53
CA ASP A 77 20.11 11.36 -23.16
C ASP A 77 20.41 9.87 -23.23
N ASP A 78 21.66 9.50 -23.51
CA ASP A 78 22.12 8.11 -23.54
C ASP A 78 22.20 7.53 -22.12
N ALA A 79 22.64 8.34 -21.16
CA ALA A 79 22.63 7.98 -19.75
C ALA A 79 21.19 7.74 -19.24
N ALA A 80 20.22 8.59 -19.64
CA ALA A 80 18.83 8.41 -19.28
C ALA A 80 18.24 7.13 -19.87
N LYS A 81 18.45 6.88 -21.16
CA LYS A 81 18.00 5.64 -21.84
C LYS A 81 18.58 4.38 -21.17
N LYS A 82 19.82 4.44 -20.74
CA LYS A 82 20.53 3.27 -20.18
C LYS A 82 20.22 3.05 -18.71
N TYR A 83 20.12 4.10 -17.92
CA TYR A 83 20.17 3.98 -16.45
C TYR A 83 18.91 4.48 -15.75
N SER A 84 18.03 5.26 -16.42
CA SER A 84 16.81 5.74 -15.77
C SER A 84 15.82 4.62 -15.52
N ASP A 85 15.24 4.64 -14.33
CA ASP A 85 14.13 3.76 -13.94
C ASP A 85 12.76 4.44 -14.19
N ASP A 86 12.72 5.67 -14.74
CA ASP A 86 11.47 6.36 -15.09
C ASP A 86 10.94 5.90 -16.47
N PRO A 87 9.85 5.12 -16.53
CA PRO A 87 9.31 4.63 -17.80
C PRO A 87 8.70 5.76 -18.66
N GLY A 88 8.31 6.88 -18.06
CA GLY A 88 7.67 7.99 -18.77
C GLY A 88 8.62 8.83 -19.60
N SER A 89 9.90 8.94 -19.21
CA SER A 89 10.87 9.80 -19.89
C SER A 89 12.14 9.10 -20.35
N LYS A 90 12.40 7.89 -19.88
CA LYS A 90 13.63 7.13 -20.18
C LYS A 90 13.95 7.10 -21.67
N ASP A 91 13.00 6.68 -22.50
CA ASP A 91 13.21 6.43 -23.92
C ASP A 91 13.36 7.71 -24.75
N VAL A 92 12.91 8.85 -24.19
CA VAL A 92 13.09 10.18 -24.78
C VAL A 92 14.24 10.96 -24.14
N GLY A 93 15.24 10.24 -23.58
CA GLY A 93 16.44 10.85 -23.01
C GLY A 93 16.20 11.60 -21.70
N GLY A 94 15.19 11.20 -20.92
CA GLY A 94 14.82 11.83 -19.67
C GLY A 94 14.06 13.14 -19.82
N ASN A 95 13.59 13.49 -21.02
CA ASN A 95 12.96 14.80 -21.31
C ASN A 95 11.55 14.87 -20.74
N LEU A 96 11.30 15.87 -19.89
CA LEU A 96 9.98 16.15 -19.29
C LEU A 96 9.30 17.36 -19.95
N GLY A 97 10.00 18.08 -20.86
CA GLY A 97 9.50 19.26 -21.53
C GLY A 97 9.38 20.48 -20.62
N PHE A 98 8.58 21.45 -21.02
CA PHE A 98 8.28 22.63 -20.22
C PHE A 98 7.21 22.34 -19.19
N VAL A 99 7.53 22.55 -17.90
CA VAL A 99 6.65 22.30 -16.75
C VAL A 99 6.57 23.51 -15.85
N SER A 100 5.38 23.72 -15.26
CA SER A 100 5.12 24.76 -14.26
C SER A 100 5.37 24.21 -12.85
N ARG A 101 5.36 25.09 -11.85
CA ARG A 101 5.37 24.69 -10.43
C ARG A 101 4.12 23.88 -10.07
N GLY A 102 4.25 23.00 -9.08
CA GLY A 102 3.17 22.15 -8.57
C GLY A 102 3.00 20.81 -9.31
N VAL A 103 3.84 20.55 -10.34
CA VAL A 103 3.80 19.28 -11.12
C VAL A 103 4.64 18.20 -10.47
N PHE A 104 5.76 18.57 -9.85
CA PHE A 104 6.70 17.62 -9.27
C PHE A 104 6.64 17.60 -7.73
N VAL A 105 7.22 16.55 -7.14
CA VAL A 105 7.44 16.51 -5.69
C VAL A 105 8.36 17.63 -5.24
N LYS A 106 8.15 18.09 -4.01
CA LYS A 106 8.77 19.34 -3.48
C LYS A 106 10.28 19.37 -3.62
N GLU A 107 10.96 18.27 -3.33
CA GLU A 107 12.42 18.19 -3.36
C GLU A 107 12.96 18.34 -4.78
N PHE A 108 12.33 17.66 -5.74
CA PHE A 108 12.67 17.79 -7.16
C PHE A 108 12.40 19.21 -7.66
N GLU A 109 11.21 19.73 -7.38
CA GLU A 109 10.79 21.06 -7.81
C GLU A 109 11.71 22.15 -7.25
N LYS A 110 11.99 22.09 -5.93
CA LYS A 110 12.91 23.03 -5.29
C LYS A 110 14.28 23.05 -5.99
N ALA A 111 14.84 21.86 -6.27
CA ALA A 111 16.13 21.77 -6.95
C ALA A 111 16.04 22.31 -8.39
N ALA A 112 15.10 21.84 -9.20
CA ALA A 112 15.00 22.16 -10.61
C ALA A 112 14.76 23.67 -10.85
N PHE A 113 13.91 24.31 -10.07
CA PHE A 113 13.63 25.75 -10.23
C PHE A 113 14.73 26.68 -9.75
N THR A 114 15.62 26.21 -8.85
CA THR A 114 16.76 27.00 -8.35
C THR A 114 18.03 26.82 -9.17
N MET A 115 18.18 25.70 -9.90
CA MET A 115 19.38 25.39 -10.69
C MET A 115 19.57 26.36 -11.85
N GLU A 116 20.85 26.59 -12.21
CA GLU A 116 21.23 27.26 -13.45
C GLU A 116 21.01 26.32 -14.66
N LYS A 117 20.83 26.94 -15.85
CA LYS A 117 20.68 26.19 -17.09
C LYS A 117 21.92 25.37 -17.40
N ASN A 118 21.70 24.18 -17.95
CA ASN A 118 22.73 23.26 -18.44
C ASN A 118 23.69 22.70 -17.39
N ILE A 119 23.46 22.99 -16.12
CA ILE A 119 24.19 22.35 -15.01
C ILE A 119 23.54 21.03 -14.64
N LEU A 120 24.36 20.00 -14.40
CA LEU A 120 23.90 18.70 -13.88
C LEU A 120 23.85 18.77 -12.35
N SER A 121 22.71 18.38 -11.77
CA SER A 121 22.55 18.39 -10.32
C SER A 121 23.44 17.38 -9.60
N ASP A 122 23.60 17.55 -8.30
CA ASP A 122 23.85 16.43 -7.39
C ASP A 122 22.62 15.51 -7.35
N PRO A 123 22.77 14.26 -6.87
CA PRO A 123 21.62 13.39 -6.69
C PRO A 123 20.61 13.99 -5.70
N ILE A 124 19.41 14.27 -6.16
CA ILE A 124 18.29 14.80 -5.36
C ILE A 124 17.43 13.64 -4.86
N LYS A 125 17.36 13.48 -3.54
CA LYS A 125 16.55 12.43 -2.91
C LYS A 125 15.07 12.85 -2.90
N THR A 126 14.20 11.93 -3.33
CA THR A 126 12.73 12.02 -3.22
C THR A 126 12.17 10.69 -2.70
N GLN A 127 10.86 10.62 -2.50
CA GLN A 127 10.19 9.35 -2.16
C GLN A 127 10.35 8.26 -3.22
N TYR A 128 10.62 8.61 -4.49
CA TYR A 128 10.80 7.66 -5.59
C TYR A 128 12.23 7.12 -5.74
N GLY A 129 13.20 7.78 -5.13
CA GLY A 129 14.61 7.46 -5.27
C GLY A 129 15.48 8.70 -5.42
N TYR A 130 16.57 8.58 -6.17
CA TYR A 130 17.48 9.68 -6.46
C TYR A 130 17.32 10.15 -7.90
N HIS A 131 17.29 11.47 -8.10
CA HIS A 131 17.18 12.11 -9.40
C HIS A 131 18.46 12.86 -9.73
N LEU A 132 18.96 12.70 -10.96
CA LEU A 132 19.90 13.60 -11.59
C LEU A 132 19.08 14.51 -12.51
N ILE A 133 19.22 15.82 -12.35
CA ILE A 133 18.39 16.83 -13.02
C ILE A 133 19.27 17.73 -13.87
N LYS A 134 18.80 18.09 -15.05
CA LYS A 134 19.40 19.10 -15.91
C LYS A 134 18.33 20.03 -16.46
N VAL A 135 18.40 21.31 -16.09
CA VAL A 135 17.51 22.34 -16.65
C VAL A 135 18.06 22.82 -17.98
N LEU A 136 17.27 22.71 -19.04
CA LEU A 136 17.66 23.11 -20.38
C LEU A 136 17.34 24.57 -20.65
N ASP A 137 16.16 25.02 -20.20
CA ASP A 137 15.68 26.38 -20.43
C ASP A 137 14.70 26.84 -19.35
N LYS A 138 14.50 28.15 -19.25
CA LYS A 138 13.52 28.79 -18.36
C LYS A 138 12.72 29.81 -19.16
N ALA A 139 11.39 29.74 -19.09
CA ALA A 139 10.47 30.62 -19.80
C ALA A 139 9.36 31.07 -18.82
N GLY A 140 9.49 32.28 -18.28
CA GLY A 140 8.58 32.80 -17.27
C GLY A 140 8.59 31.91 -16.01
N ASP A 141 7.43 31.39 -15.68
CA ASP A 141 7.20 30.47 -14.53
C ASP A 141 7.43 28.98 -14.86
N LYS A 142 7.88 28.67 -16.09
CA LYS A 142 8.12 27.30 -16.57
C LYS A 142 9.60 27.02 -16.74
N ILE A 143 9.95 25.75 -16.56
CA ILE A 143 11.29 25.22 -16.85
C ILE A 143 11.19 24.07 -17.84
N ASN A 144 12.13 24.01 -18.79
CA ASN A 144 12.37 22.83 -19.61
C ASN A 144 13.43 21.97 -18.92
N VAL A 145 13.09 20.72 -18.58
CA VAL A 145 13.93 19.92 -17.71
C VAL A 145 14.05 18.48 -18.20
N LYS A 146 15.23 17.91 -18.04
CA LYS A 146 15.52 16.49 -18.16
C LYS A 146 15.87 15.90 -16.80
N HIS A 147 15.55 14.61 -16.60
CA HIS A 147 15.96 13.88 -15.41
C HIS A 147 16.36 12.42 -15.69
N ILE A 148 17.10 11.86 -14.74
CA ILE A 148 17.36 10.43 -14.64
C ILE A 148 16.92 10.01 -13.24
N LEU A 149 15.96 9.10 -13.15
CA LEU A 149 15.51 8.52 -11.88
C LEU A 149 16.25 7.21 -11.61
N ILE A 150 16.80 7.08 -10.43
CA ILE A 150 17.34 5.84 -9.90
C ILE A 150 16.48 5.45 -8.69
N GLN A 151 15.62 4.45 -8.89
CA GLN A 151 14.68 3.99 -7.85
C GLN A 151 15.40 3.23 -6.73
N ASN A 152 14.87 3.36 -5.51
CA ASN A 152 15.24 2.50 -4.38
C ASN A 152 14.58 1.12 -4.56
N LYS A 153 15.19 0.25 -5.36
CA LYS A 153 14.69 -1.12 -5.54
C LYS A 153 14.87 -1.90 -4.25
N LEU A 154 13.75 -2.38 -3.72
CA LEU A 154 13.76 -3.16 -2.49
C LEU A 154 14.60 -4.43 -2.66
N SER A 155 15.45 -4.68 -1.69
CA SER A 155 16.31 -5.85 -1.57
C SER A 155 15.70 -6.90 -0.64
N ASP A 156 16.29 -8.09 -0.61
CA ASP A 156 15.90 -9.10 0.38
C ASP A 156 16.27 -8.69 1.81
N ASN A 157 17.28 -7.84 1.99
CA ASN A 157 17.62 -7.27 3.30
C ASN A 157 16.51 -6.32 3.79
N ASP A 158 15.88 -5.55 2.90
CA ASP A 158 14.75 -4.68 3.26
C ASP A 158 13.54 -5.50 3.71
N LYS A 159 13.24 -6.60 3.00
CA LYS A 159 12.17 -7.54 3.40
C LYS A 159 12.47 -8.18 4.75
N LYS A 160 13.72 -8.61 4.95
CA LYS A 160 14.18 -9.19 6.21
C LYS A 160 14.05 -8.21 7.37
N ALA A 161 14.45 -6.96 7.19
CA ALA A 161 14.31 -5.92 8.19
C ALA A 161 12.85 -5.67 8.58
N ALA A 162 11.93 -5.62 7.61
CA ALA A 162 10.50 -5.51 7.87
C ALA A 162 9.95 -6.74 8.61
N TYR A 163 10.37 -7.94 8.21
CA TYR A 163 10.00 -9.20 8.87
C TYR A 163 10.49 -9.27 10.32
N GLU A 164 11.73 -8.88 10.58
CA GLU A 164 12.27 -8.79 11.94
C GLU A 164 11.49 -7.78 12.79
N LYS A 165 11.17 -6.61 12.22
CA LYS A 165 10.37 -5.60 12.92
C LYS A 165 9.00 -6.13 13.33
N ILE A 166 8.25 -6.77 12.42
CA ILE A 166 6.91 -7.29 12.74
C ILE A 166 6.98 -8.46 13.74
N ASN A 167 8.02 -9.31 13.67
CA ASN A 167 8.23 -10.37 14.64
C ASN A 167 8.53 -9.82 16.04
N ASN A 168 9.34 -8.78 16.16
CA ASN A 168 9.60 -8.14 17.44
C ASN A 168 8.31 -7.58 18.04
N ILE A 169 7.49 -6.88 17.24
CA ILE A 169 6.17 -6.39 17.66
C ILE A 169 5.29 -7.55 18.12
N LYS A 170 5.23 -8.65 17.35
CA LYS A 170 4.44 -9.84 17.69
C LYS A 170 4.86 -10.42 19.05
N ASN A 171 6.16 -10.53 19.31
CA ASN A 171 6.68 -11.12 20.54
C ASN A 171 6.38 -10.27 21.80
N GLU A 172 6.11 -8.99 21.62
CA GLU A 172 5.71 -8.08 22.72
C GLU A 172 4.20 -8.18 23.03
N ILE A 173 3.39 -8.78 22.14
CA ILE A 173 1.94 -8.85 22.31
C ILE A 173 1.56 -10.09 23.10
N THR A 174 1.06 -9.90 24.32
CA THR A 174 0.57 -10.97 25.21
C THR A 174 -0.94 -10.87 25.49
N SER A 175 -1.58 -9.76 25.12
CA SER A 175 -3.03 -9.55 25.28
C SER A 175 -3.62 -8.80 24.10
N ILE A 176 -4.96 -8.78 24.01
CA ILE A 176 -5.69 -8.03 22.97
C ILE A 176 -5.49 -6.51 23.13
N GLU A 177 -5.38 -6.02 24.35
CA GLU A 177 -5.13 -4.60 24.64
C GLU A 177 -3.76 -4.19 24.12
N GLN A 178 -2.75 -5.01 24.33
CA GLN A 178 -1.41 -4.79 23.78
C GLN A 178 -1.42 -4.81 22.25
N PHE A 179 -2.23 -5.71 21.64
CA PHE A 179 -2.38 -5.70 20.20
C PHE A 179 -2.92 -4.36 19.69
N PHE A 180 -3.90 -3.76 20.38
CA PHE A 180 -4.46 -2.46 20.00
C PHE A 180 -3.41 -1.35 20.09
N ILE A 181 -2.67 -1.30 21.20
CA ILE A 181 -1.59 -0.33 21.39
C ILE A 181 -0.54 -0.48 20.28
N LYS A 182 -0.09 -1.72 20.01
CA LYS A 182 0.91 -1.97 18.96
C LYS A 182 0.40 -1.68 17.54
N ALA A 183 -0.88 -1.86 17.28
CA ALA A 183 -1.49 -1.46 16.01
C ALA A 183 -1.48 0.07 15.85
N GLU A 184 -1.82 0.83 16.88
CA GLU A 184 -1.78 2.28 16.88
C GLU A 184 -0.36 2.82 16.70
N GLU A 185 0.61 2.27 17.44
CA GLU A 185 2.01 2.72 17.42
C GLU A 185 2.76 2.39 16.13
N HIS A 186 2.47 1.24 15.52
CA HIS A 186 3.36 0.67 14.51
C HIS A 186 2.71 0.36 13.17
N SER A 187 1.37 0.21 13.09
CA SER A 187 0.72 -0.15 11.83
C SER A 187 0.80 0.99 10.82
N ASN A 188 1.25 0.66 9.62
CA ASN A 188 1.24 1.59 8.48
C ASN A 188 -0.14 1.70 7.81
N ASP A 189 -1.13 0.89 8.21
CA ASP A 189 -2.50 1.06 7.75
C ASP A 189 -3.21 2.15 8.56
N ILE A 190 -3.16 3.37 8.07
CA ILE A 190 -3.77 4.55 8.70
C ILE A 190 -5.30 4.52 8.73
N THR A 191 -5.94 3.62 7.97
CA THR A 191 -7.39 3.53 7.91
C THR A 191 -7.99 2.86 9.14
N ASN A 192 -7.22 2.04 9.84
CA ASN A 192 -7.70 1.24 10.97
C ASN A 192 -6.73 1.15 12.16
N ASN A 193 -5.50 1.68 12.08
CA ASN A 193 -4.53 1.60 13.17
C ASN A 193 -5.08 2.16 14.49
N LEU A 194 -5.74 3.32 14.48
CA LEU A 194 -6.38 3.95 15.65
C LEU A 194 -7.57 3.13 16.21
N ASN A 195 -8.09 2.18 15.44
CA ASN A 195 -9.13 1.24 15.85
C ASN A 195 -8.55 -0.15 16.16
N GLY A 196 -7.29 -0.19 16.59
CA GLY A 196 -6.57 -1.43 16.93
C GLY A 196 -6.44 -2.39 15.74
N GLY A 197 -6.25 -1.86 14.53
CA GLY A 197 -6.06 -2.63 13.30
C GLY A 197 -7.30 -3.41 12.80
N LEU A 198 -8.51 -2.99 13.15
CA LEU A 198 -9.76 -3.71 12.83
C LEU A 198 -10.02 -3.74 11.32
N LEU A 199 -10.05 -4.94 10.74
CA LEU A 199 -10.44 -5.19 9.35
C LEU A 199 -11.96 -5.39 9.16
N GLY A 200 -12.71 -5.46 10.27
CA GLY A 200 -14.15 -5.74 10.26
C GLY A 200 -14.50 -7.22 10.28
N MET A 201 -15.68 -7.53 9.75
CA MET A 201 -16.18 -8.91 9.61
C MET A 201 -15.80 -9.43 8.24
N ILE A 202 -14.96 -10.44 8.18
CA ILE A 202 -14.40 -11.00 6.96
C ILE A 202 -15.10 -12.31 6.59
N ASP A 203 -15.63 -12.38 5.37
CA ASP A 203 -15.91 -13.64 4.70
C ASP A 203 -14.62 -14.12 4.04
N ILE A 204 -14.02 -15.17 4.61
CA ILE A 204 -12.74 -15.71 4.14
C ILE A 204 -12.79 -16.30 2.73
N ASN A 205 -13.98 -16.60 2.19
CA ASN A 205 -14.12 -17.13 0.83
C ASN A 205 -14.10 -16.00 -0.22
N ASN A 206 -14.49 -14.79 0.17
CA ASN A 206 -14.62 -13.63 -0.71
C ASN A 206 -13.66 -12.48 -0.38
N TYR A 207 -12.74 -12.64 0.58
CA TYR A 207 -11.79 -11.61 0.95
C TYR A 207 -10.70 -11.47 -0.12
N GLN A 208 -10.37 -10.22 -0.50
CA GLN A 208 -9.48 -9.92 -1.63
C GLN A 208 -8.05 -10.43 -1.43
N ILE A 209 -7.52 -10.33 -0.20
CA ILE A 209 -6.16 -10.75 0.12
C ILE A 209 -6.19 -12.21 0.61
N LYS A 210 -5.84 -13.11 -0.29
CA LYS A 210 -5.92 -14.57 -0.04
C LYS A 210 -5.01 -15.04 1.08
N GLU A 211 -3.86 -14.40 1.25
CA GLU A 211 -2.89 -14.69 2.29
C GLU A 211 -3.50 -14.47 3.69
N ILE A 212 -4.26 -13.38 3.86
CA ILE A 212 -5.00 -13.09 5.10
C ILE A 212 -6.10 -14.14 5.31
N SER A 213 -6.90 -14.45 4.29
CA SER A 213 -7.95 -15.46 4.37
C SER A 213 -7.42 -16.83 4.79
N ASN A 214 -6.30 -17.27 4.18
CA ASN A 214 -5.65 -18.53 4.49
C ASN A 214 -5.10 -18.54 5.93
N SER A 215 -4.54 -17.43 6.37
CA SER A 215 -4.07 -17.29 7.74
C SER A 215 -5.23 -17.42 8.73
N ILE A 216 -6.34 -16.70 8.50
CA ILE A 216 -7.53 -16.76 9.37
C ILE A 216 -8.09 -18.19 9.45
N LYS A 217 -8.13 -18.95 8.34
CA LYS A 217 -8.59 -20.35 8.33
C LYS A 217 -7.83 -21.25 9.29
N SER A 218 -6.54 -21.00 9.45
CA SER A 218 -5.65 -21.82 10.29
C SER A 218 -5.55 -21.35 11.75
N LEU A 219 -6.00 -20.13 12.05
CA LEU A 219 -5.90 -19.55 13.38
C LEU A 219 -7.00 -20.00 14.31
N LYS A 220 -6.65 -20.24 15.58
CA LYS A 220 -7.64 -20.32 16.66
C LYS A 220 -8.08 -18.92 17.06
N THR A 221 -9.31 -18.79 17.54
CA THR A 221 -9.83 -17.52 18.06
C THR A 221 -8.90 -16.96 19.14
N ASN A 222 -8.69 -15.65 19.11
CA ASN A 222 -7.80 -14.90 20.02
C ASN A 222 -6.32 -15.32 19.94
N THR A 223 -5.87 -15.81 18.80
CA THR A 223 -4.44 -16.07 18.56
C THR A 223 -3.90 -15.16 17.46
N ILE A 224 -2.58 -14.98 17.44
CA ILE A 224 -1.86 -14.16 16.48
C ILE A 224 -1.14 -15.06 15.47
N SER A 225 -1.24 -14.75 14.18
CA SER A 225 -0.53 -15.48 13.13
C SER A 225 0.99 -15.25 13.19
N ASN A 226 1.73 -16.05 12.47
CA ASN A 226 3.05 -15.62 12.02
C ASN A 226 2.89 -14.47 11.01
N PRO A 227 3.92 -13.61 10.85
CA PRO A 227 3.91 -12.60 9.81
C PRO A 227 3.71 -13.23 8.43
N ILE A 228 2.88 -12.58 7.62
CA ILE A 228 2.58 -12.98 6.25
C ILE A 228 2.95 -11.85 5.30
N LEU A 229 3.45 -12.21 4.13
CA LEU A 229 3.70 -11.27 3.05
C LEU A 229 2.45 -11.21 2.16
N THR A 230 1.95 -10.01 1.89
CA THR A 230 0.75 -9.75 1.08
C THR A 230 1.06 -8.86 -0.12
#